data_651482d50d66e1a33e2bf804cd981494
#
_entry.id   651482d50d66e1a33e2bf804cd981494
#
_cell.length_a   1.000
_cell.length_b   1.000
_cell.length_c   1.000
_cell.angle_alpha   90.00
_cell.angle_beta   90.00
_cell.angle_gamma   90.00
#
_symmetry.space_group_name_H-M   'P 1'
#
loop_
_entity.id
_entity.type
_entity.pdbx_description
1 polymer ?
#
loop_
_entity_poly.entity_id
_entity_poly.type
_entity_poly.pdbx_seq_one_letter_code
_entity_poly.pdbx_strand_id
1 'polypeptide(L)'
;MPLLSISILDNLASAVVAFDDELRVCYMNQMAEMLLAVSAKHVIGALPFSWMTCHGDAIVDLVRAASVGSPITKRGVVLHNERSEVTVDCTVTPVLDEDGRHMTIVELQQIDRHLRITREERLITQQALTRDVVRGLAHEIKNPLGGLRGAAQLLESELQSDDLKEYTHIIIQEADRLQELVNRMLGPSRKPQFAPVNIHHVLERVRTLVLAETGERIRFVRDYDPSIPDLHADSDQLIQAVLNIVRNATRALGEQGSVTLRTRIQRQFTIGNERYRLAAQIDIIDDGPGIPPEIADTLFLPMVTAGTGGMGLGLSIAQSLIGQHKGLIECSSRIGETVFTIFLPIGEDLNTEWDKESGPRE
;
A
#
# COMPACT_ATOMS: atom_id res chain seq x y z
N MET A 1 15.64 -8.11 39.31
CA MET A 1 14.27 -8.03 38.71
C MET A 1 14.00 -6.80 37.83
N PRO A 2 14.61 -5.61 37.98
CA PRO A 2 14.28 -4.46 37.10
C PRO A 2 14.60 -4.65 35.62
N LEU A 3 15.63 -5.41 35.28
CA LEU A 3 15.99 -5.66 33.86
C LEU A 3 14.94 -6.52 33.09
N LEU A 4 14.28 -7.45 33.77
CA LEU A 4 13.24 -8.29 33.15
C LEU A 4 11.97 -7.48 32.86
N SER A 5 11.61 -6.56 33.75
CA SER A 5 10.42 -5.70 33.60
C SER A 5 10.58 -4.72 32.43
N ILE A 6 11.74 -4.12 32.25
CA ILE A 6 12.05 -3.24 31.11
C ILE A 6 12.04 -4.03 29.81
N SER A 7 12.65 -5.23 29.79
CA SER A 7 12.65 -6.08 28.60
C SER A 7 11.25 -6.52 28.17
N ILE A 8 10.31 -6.72 29.11
CA ILE A 8 8.91 -7.03 28.80
C ILE A 8 8.24 -5.81 28.15
N LEU A 9 8.40 -4.63 28.72
CA LEU A 9 7.80 -3.39 28.20
C LEU A 9 8.32 -3.04 26.80
N ASP A 10 9.61 -3.28 26.52
CA ASP A 10 10.23 -3.03 25.23
C ASP A 10 9.71 -3.98 24.13
N ASN A 11 9.18 -5.15 24.51
CA ASN A 11 8.63 -6.12 23.56
C ASN A 11 7.09 -6.06 23.45
N LEU A 12 6.42 -5.11 24.11
CA LEU A 12 4.98 -4.92 23.94
C LEU A 12 4.66 -4.39 22.54
N ALA A 13 3.51 -4.82 22.00
CA ALA A 13 2.99 -4.30 20.74
C ALA A 13 2.34 -2.90 20.89
N SER A 14 2.04 -2.47 22.12
CA SER A 14 1.54 -1.14 22.44
C SER A 14 2.70 -0.16 22.61
N ALA A 15 2.52 1.07 22.18
CA ALA A 15 3.44 2.16 22.48
C ALA A 15 3.21 2.63 23.92
N VAL A 16 4.27 2.62 24.75
CA VAL A 16 4.19 3.00 26.17
C VAL A 16 5.16 4.13 26.46
N VAL A 17 4.63 5.20 27.06
CA VAL A 17 5.41 6.35 27.55
C VAL A 17 5.05 6.57 29.00
N ALA A 18 6.04 6.73 29.89
CA ALA A 18 5.82 7.09 31.28
C ALA A 18 6.32 8.50 31.58
N PHE A 19 5.57 9.22 32.37
CA PHE A 19 5.84 10.57 32.82
C PHE A 19 5.96 10.62 34.34
N ASP A 20 6.85 11.46 34.85
CA ASP A 20 6.96 11.78 36.28
C ASP A 20 5.87 12.80 36.70
N ASP A 21 5.92 13.23 37.97
CA ASP A 21 5.00 14.22 38.55
C ASP A 21 5.17 15.64 37.96
N GLU A 22 6.33 15.94 37.36
CA GLU A 22 6.58 17.19 36.62
C GLU A 22 6.19 17.06 35.13
N LEU A 23 5.56 15.97 34.70
CA LEU A 23 5.20 15.66 33.29
C LEU A 23 6.42 15.50 32.38
N ARG A 24 7.60 15.12 32.91
CA ARG A 24 8.76 14.80 32.11
C ARG A 24 8.75 13.33 31.73
N VAL A 25 9.19 13.03 30.53
CA VAL A 25 9.32 11.63 30.07
C VAL A 25 10.38 10.93 30.90
N CYS A 26 10.02 9.88 31.64
CA CYS A 26 10.97 9.04 32.37
C CYS A 26 11.22 7.68 31.70
N TYR A 27 10.30 7.21 30.87
CA TYR A 27 10.43 5.98 30.07
C TYR A 27 9.68 6.07 28.75
N MET A 28 10.23 5.41 27.73
CA MET A 28 9.61 5.24 26.43
C MET A 28 10.07 3.90 25.83
N ASN A 29 9.13 3.04 25.41
CA ASN A 29 9.47 1.77 24.78
C ASN A 29 9.72 1.92 23.27
N GLN A 30 10.26 0.87 22.66
CA GLN A 30 10.63 0.87 21.24
C GLN A 30 9.41 1.13 20.31
N MET A 31 8.22 0.62 20.68
CA MET A 31 7.00 0.89 19.93
C MET A 31 6.59 2.37 19.98
N ALA A 32 6.79 3.05 21.11
CA ALA A 32 6.51 4.48 21.20
C ALA A 32 7.54 5.30 20.39
N GLU A 33 8.82 4.92 20.37
CA GLU A 33 9.80 5.55 19.48
C GLU A 33 9.39 5.47 18.00
N MET A 34 8.93 4.29 17.57
CA MET A 34 8.49 4.07 16.19
C MET A 34 7.20 4.83 15.87
N LEU A 35 6.19 4.76 16.76
CA LEU A 35 4.89 5.40 16.55
C LEU A 35 5.00 6.93 16.51
N LEU A 36 5.80 7.50 17.39
CA LEU A 36 5.97 8.94 17.55
C LEU A 36 7.12 9.51 16.68
N ALA A 37 7.88 8.62 16.01
CA ALA A 37 9.03 8.96 15.18
C ALA A 37 10.11 9.79 15.93
N VAL A 38 10.29 9.55 17.24
CA VAL A 38 11.27 10.22 18.09
C VAL A 38 12.11 9.17 18.83
N SER A 39 13.35 9.51 19.17
CA SER A 39 14.19 8.60 19.97
C SER A 39 14.06 8.90 21.46
N ALA A 40 13.90 7.86 22.28
CA ALA A 40 13.84 7.96 23.74
C ALA A 40 15.01 8.78 24.31
N LYS A 41 16.22 8.63 23.75
CA LYS A 41 17.41 9.37 24.16
C LYS A 41 17.27 10.89 24.07
N HIS A 42 16.43 11.39 23.17
CA HIS A 42 16.21 12.83 22.96
C HIS A 42 15.06 13.39 23.79
N VAL A 43 14.13 12.52 24.23
CA VAL A 43 12.89 12.98 24.89
C VAL A 43 12.84 12.65 26.38
N ILE A 44 13.69 11.74 26.90
CA ILE A 44 13.80 11.49 28.34
C ILE A 44 14.21 12.78 29.05
N GLY A 45 13.44 13.18 30.08
CA GLY A 45 13.57 14.42 30.83
C GLY A 45 12.93 15.64 30.17
N ALA A 46 12.45 15.52 28.94
CA ALA A 46 11.77 16.60 28.23
C ALA A 46 10.25 16.62 28.52
N LEU A 47 9.65 17.78 28.37
CA LEU A 47 8.19 17.96 28.44
C LEU A 47 7.53 17.51 27.11
N PRO A 48 6.31 16.95 27.13
CA PRO A 48 5.62 16.45 25.91
C PRO A 48 5.52 17.52 24.81
N PHE A 49 5.25 18.75 25.18
CA PHE A 49 5.06 19.85 24.22
C PHE A 49 6.29 20.22 23.39
N SER A 50 7.48 19.79 23.80
CA SER A 50 8.71 20.13 23.10
C SER A 50 8.99 19.23 21.89
N TRP A 51 8.31 18.08 21.78
CA TRP A 51 8.59 17.08 20.74
C TRP A 51 7.32 16.40 20.17
N MET A 52 6.15 16.65 20.75
CA MET A 52 4.89 16.06 20.29
C MET A 52 3.95 17.18 19.83
N THR A 53 3.62 17.19 18.55
CA THR A 53 2.58 18.02 17.98
C THR A 53 1.29 17.24 17.85
N CYS A 54 0.29 17.55 18.67
CA CYS A 54 -1.05 16.97 18.58
C CYS A 54 -2.03 18.01 18.07
N HIS A 55 -3.11 17.59 17.39
CA HIS A 55 -4.26 18.46 17.18
C HIS A 55 -4.98 18.65 18.52
N GLY A 56 -4.73 19.79 19.14
CA GLY A 56 -5.23 20.14 20.47
C GLY A 56 -4.39 19.53 21.61
N ASP A 57 -4.48 20.13 22.78
CA ASP A 57 -3.81 19.72 24.03
C ASP A 57 -4.29 18.36 24.57
N ALA A 58 -4.87 17.49 23.71
CA ALA A 58 -5.68 16.35 24.08
C ALA A 58 -4.97 15.31 24.94
N ILE A 59 -3.67 15.02 24.70
CA ILE A 59 -2.92 14.06 25.52
C ILE A 59 -2.48 14.70 26.83
N VAL A 60 -2.08 15.95 26.78
CA VAL A 60 -1.64 16.66 27.97
C VAL A 60 -2.78 16.93 28.93
N ASP A 61 -3.94 17.30 28.39
CA ASP A 61 -5.16 17.46 29.21
C ASP A 61 -5.59 16.12 29.80
N LEU A 62 -5.43 15.00 29.08
CA LEU A 62 -5.66 13.66 29.58
C LEU A 62 -4.68 13.28 30.71
N VAL A 63 -3.39 13.57 30.51
CA VAL A 63 -2.36 13.31 31.55
C VAL A 63 -2.62 14.13 32.80
N ARG A 64 -2.99 15.42 32.64
CA ARG A 64 -3.39 16.28 33.78
C ARG A 64 -4.67 15.80 34.44
N ALA A 65 -5.68 15.38 33.67
CA ALA A 65 -6.95 14.89 34.23
C ALA A 65 -6.77 13.54 34.95
N ALA A 66 -5.91 12.65 34.46
CA ALA A 66 -5.63 11.36 35.05
C ALA A 66 -4.86 11.46 36.38
N SER A 67 -4.08 12.53 36.59
CA SER A 67 -3.32 12.74 37.86
C SER A 67 -4.24 12.80 39.11
N VAL A 68 -5.57 12.79 38.93
CA VAL A 68 -6.58 12.89 40.00
C VAL A 68 -7.23 11.56 40.37
N GLY A 69 -6.89 10.39 39.76
CA GLY A 69 -7.27 9.16 40.40
C GLY A 69 -7.76 7.94 39.62
N SER A 70 -8.21 8.00 38.40
CA SER A 70 -8.71 6.81 37.65
C SER A 70 -8.13 6.77 36.23
N PRO A 71 -7.89 5.56 35.67
CA PRO A 71 -7.48 5.46 34.29
C PRO A 71 -8.49 6.10 33.35
N ILE A 72 -8.02 6.88 32.37
CA ILE A 72 -8.85 7.55 31.38
C ILE A 72 -8.46 7.04 30.01
N THR A 73 -9.44 6.58 29.22
CA THR A 73 -9.23 6.21 27.82
C THR A 73 -9.94 7.18 26.90
N LYS A 74 -9.19 7.77 25.98
CA LYS A 74 -9.73 8.55 24.85
C LYS A 74 -9.45 7.84 23.55
N ARG A 75 -10.52 7.58 22.79
CA ARG A 75 -10.45 6.88 21.50
C ARG A 75 -10.32 7.84 20.33
N GLY A 76 -9.63 7.42 19.27
CA GLY A 76 -9.56 8.17 18.02
C GLY A 76 -8.74 9.45 18.12
N VAL A 77 -7.72 9.50 18.95
CA VAL A 77 -6.80 10.65 19.04
C VAL A 77 -5.89 10.68 17.83
N VAL A 78 -5.91 11.77 17.08
CA VAL A 78 -5.03 11.96 15.92
C VAL A 78 -3.72 12.59 16.39
N LEU A 79 -2.63 11.86 16.17
CA LEU A 79 -1.27 12.32 16.42
C LEU A 79 -0.63 12.74 15.10
N HIS A 80 -0.01 13.92 15.09
CA HIS A 80 0.77 14.40 13.96
C HIS A 80 2.24 14.23 14.29
N ASN A 81 2.96 13.51 13.46
CA ASN A 81 4.42 13.52 13.46
C ASN A 81 4.91 14.19 12.16
N GLU A 82 6.19 14.51 12.06
CA GLU A 82 6.78 15.19 10.89
C GLU A 82 6.54 14.46 9.55
N ARG A 83 6.05 13.21 9.56
CA ARG A 83 5.95 12.34 8.38
C ARG A 83 4.54 11.81 8.11
N SER A 84 3.65 11.77 9.12
CA SER A 84 2.31 11.15 8.96
C SER A 84 1.36 11.57 10.07
N GLU A 85 0.07 11.44 9.79
CA GLU A 85 -1.00 11.40 10.78
C GLU A 85 -1.24 9.96 11.21
N VAL A 86 -1.36 9.73 12.52
CA VAL A 86 -1.65 8.41 13.08
C VAL A 86 -2.81 8.53 14.07
N THR A 87 -3.84 7.71 13.89
CA THR A 87 -4.96 7.64 14.83
C THR A 87 -4.71 6.57 15.89
N VAL A 88 -4.82 6.95 17.16
CA VAL A 88 -4.56 6.04 18.29
C VAL A 88 -5.68 6.07 19.31
N ASP A 89 -5.89 4.96 20.01
CA ASP A 89 -6.53 4.95 21.31
C ASP A 89 -5.47 5.26 22.36
N CYS A 90 -5.74 6.26 23.18
CA CYS A 90 -4.84 6.72 24.23
C CYS A 90 -5.43 6.38 25.59
N THR A 91 -4.77 5.50 26.34
CA THR A 91 -5.13 5.20 27.75
C THR A 91 -4.06 5.80 28.65
N VAL A 92 -4.52 6.58 29.63
CA VAL A 92 -3.68 7.23 30.62
C VAL A 92 -3.98 6.63 31.98
N THR A 93 -2.99 6.05 32.63
CA THR A 93 -3.10 5.35 33.92
C THR A 93 -2.18 5.99 34.93
N PRO A 94 -2.70 6.60 36.01
CA PRO A 94 -1.88 7.06 37.12
C PRO A 94 -1.39 5.85 37.94
N VAL A 95 -0.12 5.84 38.30
CA VAL A 95 0.52 4.80 39.11
C VAL A 95 1.41 5.43 40.18
N LEU A 96 1.73 4.68 41.22
CA LEU A 96 2.78 5.05 42.21
C LEU A 96 4.01 4.20 41.93
N ASP A 97 5.17 4.81 41.93
CA ASP A 97 6.45 4.07 41.92
C ASP A 97 6.74 3.39 43.26
N GLU A 98 7.84 2.66 43.34
CA GLU A 98 8.27 1.96 44.54
C GLU A 98 8.58 2.93 45.70
N ASP A 99 8.89 4.20 45.43
CA ASP A 99 9.18 5.27 46.39
C ASP A 99 7.90 6.07 46.74
N GLY A 100 6.72 5.71 46.18
CA GLY A 100 5.43 6.38 46.43
C GLY A 100 5.27 7.70 45.65
N ARG A 101 6.08 7.94 44.62
CA ARG A 101 5.94 9.12 43.74
C ARG A 101 4.88 8.85 42.69
N HIS A 102 4.14 9.88 42.33
CA HIS A 102 3.14 9.79 41.25
C HIS A 102 3.85 9.71 39.90
N MET A 103 3.46 8.71 39.14
CA MET A 103 3.82 8.55 37.74
C MET A 103 2.58 8.40 36.88
N THR A 104 2.68 8.74 35.62
CA THR A 104 1.58 8.56 34.67
C THR A 104 2.06 7.71 33.50
N ILE A 105 1.42 6.59 33.27
CA ILE A 105 1.67 5.73 32.11
C ILE A 105 0.67 6.09 31.01
N VAL A 106 1.18 6.39 29.83
CA VAL A 106 0.41 6.63 28.61
C VAL A 106 0.63 5.46 27.69
N GLU A 107 -0.42 4.73 27.42
CA GLU A 107 -0.46 3.65 26.43
C GLU A 107 -1.17 4.14 25.18
N LEU A 108 -0.49 4.03 24.02
CA LEU A 108 -1.02 4.41 22.72
C LEU A 108 -1.16 3.14 21.88
N GLN A 109 -2.40 2.84 21.52
CA GLN A 109 -2.70 1.73 20.64
C GLN A 109 -3.13 2.26 19.28
N GLN A 110 -2.33 1.99 18.26
CA GLN A 110 -2.65 2.44 16.91
C GLN A 110 -3.90 1.72 16.39
N ILE A 111 -4.97 2.49 16.15
CA ILE A 111 -6.25 1.96 15.67
C ILE A 111 -6.13 1.61 14.18
N ASP A 112 -5.41 2.43 13.43
CA ASP A 112 -5.27 2.26 11.98
C ASP A 112 -4.73 0.88 11.61
N ARG A 113 -3.94 0.27 12.49
CA ARG A 113 -3.41 -1.07 12.25
C ARG A 113 -4.51 -2.13 12.19
N HIS A 114 -5.47 -2.12 13.10
CA HIS A 114 -6.60 -3.08 13.09
C HIS A 114 -7.61 -2.76 11.98
N LEU A 115 -7.96 -1.49 11.82
CA LEU A 115 -8.82 -1.05 10.72
C LEU A 115 -8.14 -1.30 9.38
N ARG A 116 -6.84 -1.09 9.30
CA ARG A 116 -6.00 -1.34 8.12
C ARG A 116 -5.96 -2.83 7.78
N ILE A 117 -5.65 -3.70 8.74
CA ILE A 117 -5.67 -5.16 8.55
C ILE A 117 -7.06 -5.62 8.12
N THR A 118 -8.12 -5.18 8.78
CA THR A 118 -9.51 -5.55 8.42
C THR A 118 -9.90 -5.00 7.03
N ARG A 119 -9.43 -3.80 6.67
CA ARG A 119 -9.65 -3.20 5.35
C ARG A 119 -8.85 -3.95 4.27
N GLU A 120 -7.60 -4.29 4.55
CA GLU A 120 -6.72 -5.09 3.70
C GLU A 120 -7.30 -6.49 3.46
N GLU A 121 -7.75 -7.19 4.51
CA GLU A 121 -8.40 -8.50 4.41
C GLU A 121 -9.69 -8.45 3.58
N ARG A 122 -10.50 -7.42 3.76
CA ARG A 122 -11.70 -7.19 2.94
C ARG A 122 -11.32 -6.93 1.48
N LEU A 123 -10.32 -6.10 1.23
CA LEU A 123 -9.85 -5.79 -0.12
C LEU A 123 -9.28 -7.05 -0.80
N ILE A 124 -8.46 -7.84 -0.11
CA ILE A 124 -7.89 -9.09 -0.63
C ILE A 124 -9.00 -10.11 -0.92
N THR A 125 -9.98 -10.26 -0.02
CA THR A 125 -11.10 -11.19 -0.21
C THR A 125 -12.00 -10.73 -1.36
N GLN A 126 -12.31 -9.44 -1.43
CA GLN A 126 -13.11 -8.86 -2.52
C GLN A 126 -12.39 -8.98 -3.87
N GLN A 127 -11.07 -8.83 -3.90
CA GLN A 127 -10.24 -9.03 -5.08
C GLN A 127 -10.28 -10.48 -5.58
N ALA A 128 -10.15 -11.46 -4.69
CA ALA A 128 -10.20 -12.87 -5.06
C ALA A 128 -11.54 -13.21 -5.72
N LEU A 129 -12.66 -12.81 -5.11
CA LEU A 129 -14.00 -13.01 -5.64
C LEU A 129 -14.20 -12.31 -6.98
N THR A 130 -13.80 -11.05 -7.10
CA THR A 130 -13.92 -10.28 -8.35
C THR A 130 -13.07 -10.89 -9.46
N ARG A 131 -11.87 -11.37 -9.16
CA ARG A 131 -10.97 -12.02 -10.12
C ARG A 131 -11.56 -13.31 -10.68
N ASP A 132 -12.18 -14.14 -9.86
CA ASP A 132 -12.80 -15.39 -10.29
C ASP A 132 -14.03 -15.14 -11.17
N VAL A 133 -14.87 -14.16 -10.81
CA VAL A 133 -16.00 -13.73 -11.64
C VAL A 133 -15.53 -13.18 -12.99
N VAL A 134 -14.55 -12.27 -12.99
CA VAL A 134 -13.98 -11.69 -14.23
C VAL A 134 -13.36 -12.79 -15.10
N ARG A 135 -12.68 -13.77 -14.50
CA ARG A 135 -12.11 -14.91 -15.23
C ARG A 135 -13.20 -15.78 -15.87
N GLY A 136 -14.27 -16.09 -15.14
CA GLY A 136 -15.43 -16.82 -15.66
C GLY A 136 -16.08 -16.10 -16.83
N LEU A 137 -16.42 -14.82 -16.66
CA LEU A 137 -16.99 -13.98 -17.71
C LEU A 137 -16.08 -13.87 -18.93
N ALA A 138 -14.79 -13.72 -18.73
CA ALA A 138 -13.84 -13.63 -19.84
C ALA A 138 -13.78 -14.93 -20.66
N HIS A 139 -13.85 -16.09 -20.04
CA HIS A 139 -13.95 -17.36 -20.75
C HIS A 139 -15.25 -17.47 -21.54
N GLU A 140 -16.37 -17.05 -20.95
CA GLU A 140 -17.69 -17.06 -21.62
C GLU A 140 -17.78 -16.04 -22.76
N ILE A 141 -17.04 -14.93 -22.72
CA ILE A 141 -16.97 -13.96 -23.82
C ILE A 141 -16.01 -14.42 -24.93
N LYS A 142 -14.88 -15.05 -24.59
CA LYS A 142 -13.92 -15.56 -25.58
C LYS A 142 -14.51 -16.63 -26.47
N ASN A 143 -15.38 -17.48 -25.94
CA ASN A 143 -16.00 -18.56 -26.68
C ASN A 143 -16.85 -18.07 -27.88
N PRO A 144 -17.84 -17.16 -27.71
CA PRO A 144 -18.61 -16.63 -28.84
C PRO A 144 -17.72 -15.80 -29.78
N LEU A 145 -16.75 -15.05 -29.31
CA LEU A 145 -15.82 -14.30 -30.16
C LEU A 145 -15.00 -15.23 -31.06
N GLY A 146 -14.52 -16.35 -30.51
CA GLY A 146 -13.82 -17.38 -31.28
C GLY A 146 -14.73 -18.01 -32.35
N GLY A 147 -16.01 -18.24 -32.02
CA GLY A 147 -17.02 -18.70 -32.97
C GLY A 147 -17.30 -17.70 -34.10
N LEU A 148 -17.50 -16.42 -33.78
CA LEU A 148 -17.67 -15.34 -34.74
C LEU A 148 -16.49 -15.21 -35.70
N ARG A 149 -15.27 -15.21 -35.14
CA ARG A 149 -14.02 -15.17 -35.90
C ARG A 149 -13.92 -16.35 -36.88
N GLY A 150 -14.13 -17.57 -36.35
CA GLY A 150 -14.09 -18.79 -37.18
C GLY A 150 -15.13 -18.79 -38.30
N ALA A 151 -16.36 -18.37 -38.03
CA ALA A 151 -17.41 -18.26 -39.04
C ALA A 151 -17.06 -17.21 -40.12
N ALA A 152 -16.50 -16.05 -39.71
CA ALA A 152 -16.07 -15.01 -40.66
C ALA A 152 -14.89 -15.50 -41.53
N GLN A 153 -13.95 -16.28 -40.99
CA GLN A 153 -12.83 -16.86 -41.74
C GLN A 153 -13.31 -17.90 -42.75
N LEU A 154 -14.27 -18.75 -42.36
CA LEU A 154 -14.88 -19.71 -43.31
C LEU A 154 -15.64 -18.99 -44.42
N LEU A 155 -16.42 -17.96 -44.08
CA LEU A 155 -17.13 -17.16 -45.07
C LEU A 155 -16.16 -16.46 -46.03
N GLU A 156 -15.04 -15.89 -45.51
CA GLU A 156 -14.01 -15.24 -46.33
C GLU A 156 -13.41 -16.21 -47.37
N SER A 157 -13.21 -17.47 -46.98
CA SER A 157 -12.65 -18.51 -47.89
C SER A 157 -13.60 -18.88 -49.03
N GLU A 158 -14.91 -18.74 -48.84
CA GLU A 158 -15.95 -19.05 -49.86
C GLU A 158 -16.30 -17.85 -50.76
N LEU A 159 -15.98 -16.62 -50.34
CA LEU A 159 -16.26 -15.41 -51.08
C LEU A 159 -15.30 -15.23 -52.26
N GLN A 160 -15.86 -14.95 -53.45
CA GLN A 160 -15.09 -14.62 -54.67
C GLN A 160 -14.89 -13.12 -54.86
N SER A 161 -15.74 -12.29 -54.24
CA SER A 161 -15.68 -10.83 -54.38
C SER A 161 -14.81 -10.23 -53.31
N ASP A 162 -13.82 -9.45 -53.73
CA ASP A 162 -12.90 -8.76 -52.80
C ASP A 162 -13.63 -7.70 -51.95
N ASP A 163 -14.67 -7.04 -52.51
CA ASP A 163 -15.50 -6.08 -51.77
C ASP A 163 -16.23 -6.75 -50.60
N LEU A 164 -16.67 -8.01 -50.77
CA LEU A 164 -17.33 -8.75 -49.71
C LEU A 164 -16.33 -9.29 -48.67
N LYS A 165 -15.10 -9.58 -49.08
CA LYS A 165 -14.00 -9.98 -48.16
C LYS A 165 -13.60 -8.83 -47.23
N GLU A 166 -13.77 -7.57 -47.64
CA GLU A 166 -13.54 -6.43 -46.78
C GLU A 166 -14.43 -6.47 -45.51
N TYR A 167 -15.69 -6.86 -45.64
CA TYR A 167 -16.58 -6.98 -44.48
C TYR A 167 -16.18 -8.14 -43.55
N THR A 168 -15.78 -9.29 -44.08
CA THR A 168 -15.31 -10.41 -43.26
C THR A 168 -14.02 -10.04 -42.55
N HIS A 169 -13.12 -9.32 -43.18
CA HIS A 169 -11.90 -8.81 -42.59
C HIS A 169 -12.15 -7.85 -41.40
N ILE A 170 -13.14 -6.95 -41.55
CA ILE A 170 -13.56 -6.04 -40.46
C ILE A 170 -14.11 -6.87 -39.28
N ILE A 171 -14.94 -7.89 -39.52
CA ILE A 171 -15.47 -8.75 -38.45
C ILE A 171 -14.37 -9.48 -37.72
N ILE A 172 -13.37 -10.03 -38.43
CA ILE A 172 -12.21 -10.73 -37.85
C ILE A 172 -11.39 -9.75 -36.99
N GLN A 173 -11.09 -8.56 -37.51
CA GLN A 173 -10.34 -7.53 -36.80
C GLN A 173 -11.05 -7.10 -35.51
N GLU A 174 -12.37 -6.86 -35.55
CA GLU A 174 -13.12 -6.47 -34.35
C GLU A 174 -13.24 -7.62 -33.35
N ALA A 175 -13.36 -8.87 -33.80
CA ALA A 175 -13.35 -10.04 -32.93
C ALA A 175 -11.97 -10.18 -32.22
N ASP A 176 -10.88 -10.03 -32.96
CA ASP A 176 -9.52 -10.05 -32.41
C ASP A 176 -9.28 -8.90 -31.41
N ARG A 177 -9.76 -7.69 -31.74
CA ARG A 177 -9.70 -6.52 -30.87
C ARG A 177 -10.47 -6.74 -29.55
N LEU A 178 -11.68 -7.30 -29.61
CA LEU A 178 -12.48 -7.63 -28.44
C LEU A 178 -11.80 -8.73 -27.61
N GLN A 179 -11.19 -9.73 -28.25
CA GLN A 179 -10.46 -10.79 -27.58
C GLN A 179 -9.21 -10.27 -26.85
N GLU A 180 -8.48 -9.33 -27.44
CA GLU A 180 -7.39 -8.62 -26.75
C GLU A 180 -7.89 -7.79 -25.56
N LEU A 181 -9.03 -7.14 -25.70
CA LEU A 181 -9.68 -6.39 -24.62
C LEU A 181 -9.98 -7.29 -23.43
N VAL A 182 -10.60 -8.45 -23.67
CA VAL A 182 -10.90 -9.47 -22.66
C VAL A 182 -9.61 -10.03 -22.05
N ASN A 183 -8.57 -10.25 -22.86
CA ASN A 183 -7.25 -10.66 -22.33
C ASN A 183 -6.63 -9.64 -21.40
N ARG A 184 -6.75 -8.35 -21.72
CA ARG A 184 -6.29 -7.26 -20.83
C ARG A 184 -7.07 -7.20 -19.52
N MET A 185 -8.36 -7.54 -19.50
CA MET A 185 -9.18 -7.62 -18.29
C MET A 185 -8.69 -8.70 -17.32
N LEU A 186 -8.23 -9.84 -17.85
CA LEU A 186 -7.74 -10.96 -17.07
C LEU A 186 -6.35 -10.72 -16.45
N GLY A 187 -5.64 -9.70 -16.93
CA GLY A 187 -4.22 -9.54 -16.64
C GLY A 187 -3.37 -10.65 -17.29
N PRO A 188 -2.06 -10.66 -17.09
CA PRO A 188 -1.20 -11.67 -17.68
C PRO A 188 -1.54 -13.06 -17.15
N SER A 189 -1.90 -13.96 -18.08
CA SER A 189 -2.22 -15.37 -17.81
C SER A 189 -0.98 -16.22 -17.54
N ARG A 190 0.22 -15.63 -17.66
CA ARG A 190 1.49 -16.33 -17.47
C ARG A 190 1.80 -16.44 -15.98
N LYS A 191 2.24 -17.63 -15.55
CA LYS A 191 2.78 -17.80 -14.20
C LYS A 191 3.99 -16.88 -14.01
N PRO A 192 4.12 -16.20 -12.84
CA PRO A 192 5.26 -15.33 -12.57
C PRO A 192 6.58 -16.08 -12.71
N GLN A 193 7.58 -15.44 -13.30
CA GLN A 193 8.95 -15.94 -13.35
C GLN A 193 9.77 -15.16 -12.33
N PHE A 194 9.81 -15.68 -11.11
CA PHE A 194 10.54 -15.05 -10.02
C PHE A 194 12.06 -15.16 -10.22
N ALA A 195 12.74 -14.02 -10.14
CA ALA A 195 14.19 -13.88 -10.18
C ALA A 195 14.62 -12.70 -9.26
N PRO A 196 15.89 -12.56 -8.93
CA PRO A 196 16.40 -11.35 -8.30
C PRO A 196 16.19 -10.13 -9.21
N VAL A 197 15.48 -9.11 -8.71
CA VAL A 197 15.11 -7.90 -9.45
C VAL A 197 15.45 -6.66 -8.64
N ASN A 198 16.22 -5.76 -9.24
CA ASN A 198 16.43 -4.44 -8.68
C ASN A 198 15.25 -3.53 -9.00
N ILE A 199 14.56 -3.06 -7.95
CA ILE A 199 13.34 -2.25 -8.13
C ILE A 199 13.61 -0.93 -8.86
N HIS A 200 14.77 -0.33 -8.67
CA HIS A 200 15.13 0.91 -9.35
C HIS A 200 15.25 0.72 -10.86
N HIS A 201 15.72 -0.43 -11.33
CA HIS A 201 15.74 -0.76 -12.76
C HIS A 201 14.33 -0.82 -13.35
N VAL A 202 13.37 -1.40 -12.59
CA VAL A 202 11.95 -1.42 -12.97
C VAL A 202 11.41 0.00 -13.09
N LEU A 203 11.65 0.85 -12.09
CA LEU A 203 11.18 2.23 -12.07
C LEU A 203 11.79 3.07 -13.22
N GLU A 204 13.09 2.93 -13.48
CA GLU A 204 13.76 3.63 -14.59
C GLU A 204 13.26 3.15 -15.96
N ARG A 205 12.96 1.87 -16.10
CA ARG A 205 12.34 1.35 -17.33
C ARG A 205 10.96 1.94 -17.56
N VAL A 206 10.11 2.00 -16.53
CA VAL A 206 8.79 2.62 -16.61
C VAL A 206 8.90 4.11 -16.93
N ARG A 207 9.79 4.84 -16.25
CA ARG A 207 10.03 6.25 -16.52
C ARG A 207 10.40 6.49 -17.98
N THR A 208 11.31 5.68 -18.53
CA THR A 208 11.73 5.79 -19.94
C THR A 208 10.56 5.57 -20.90
N LEU A 209 9.72 4.57 -20.64
CA LEU A 209 8.54 4.28 -21.46
C LEU A 209 7.54 5.43 -21.43
N VAL A 210 7.23 5.95 -20.26
CA VAL A 210 6.25 7.03 -20.12
C VAL A 210 6.78 8.35 -20.67
N LEU A 211 8.06 8.67 -20.51
CA LEU A 211 8.66 9.84 -21.13
C LEU A 211 8.59 9.78 -22.66
N ALA A 212 8.73 8.61 -23.26
CA ALA A 212 8.55 8.45 -24.71
C ALA A 212 7.10 8.72 -25.16
N GLU A 213 6.11 8.48 -24.31
CA GLU A 213 4.69 8.71 -24.56
C GLU A 213 4.27 10.18 -24.31
N THR A 214 4.79 10.78 -23.23
CA THR A 214 4.36 12.11 -22.74
C THR A 214 5.26 13.25 -23.16
N GLY A 215 6.50 12.95 -23.57
CA GLY A 215 7.51 13.97 -23.84
C GLY A 215 7.89 14.75 -22.56
N GLU A 216 8.23 16.04 -22.74
CA GLU A 216 8.63 16.92 -21.65
C GLU A 216 7.45 17.51 -20.83
N ARG A 217 6.22 17.14 -21.15
CA ARG A 217 5.02 17.63 -20.46
C ARG A 217 4.94 17.21 -18.99
N ILE A 218 5.49 16.05 -18.68
CA ILE A 218 5.49 15.48 -17.32
C ILE A 218 6.92 15.47 -16.77
N ARG A 219 7.10 16.15 -15.64
CA ARG A 219 8.38 16.17 -14.94
C ARG A 219 8.47 14.96 -14.00
N PHE A 220 9.50 14.13 -14.18
CA PHE A 220 9.80 13.02 -13.27
C PHE A 220 10.85 13.43 -12.24
N VAL A 221 10.50 13.25 -10.95
CA VAL A 221 11.41 13.41 -9.80
C VAL A 221 11.76 12.02 -9.25
N ARG A 222 13.03 11.79 -8.94
CA ARG A 222 13.54 10.53 -8.37
C ARG A 222 14.01 10.77 -6.95
N ASP A 223 13.52 9.94 -6.03
CA ASP A 223 13.87 9.97 -4.60
C ASP A 223 14.07 8.52 -4.12
N TYR A 224 15.19 7.93 -4.56
CA TYR A 224 15.47 6.50 -4.36
C TYR A 224 16.34 6.25 -3.13
N ASP A 225 15.98 5.22 -2.38
CA ASP A 225 16.78 4.66 -1.30
C ASP A 225 17.71 3.56 -1.87
N PRO A 226 19.03 3.81 -2.00
CA PRO A 226 19.96 2.85 -2.60
C PRO A 226 20.21 1.61 -1.73
N SER A 227 19.70 1.59 -0.50
CA SER A 227 19.90 0.47 0.43
C SER A 227 18.92 -0.69 0.22
N ILE A 228 17.94 -0.55 -0.70
CA ILE A 228 16.98 -1.60 -1.00
C ILE A 228 17.68 -2.75 -1.74
N PRO A 229 17.69 -3.96 -1.17
CA PRO A 229 18.27 -5.12 -1.84
C PRO A 229 17.38 -5.60 -2.99
N ASP A 230 17.90 -6.50 -3.83
CA ASP A 230 17.13 -7.12 -4.89
C ASP A 230 15.91 -7.88 -4.33
N LEU A 231 14.78 -7.73 -4.99
CA LEU A 231 13.52 -8.40 -4.68
C LEU A 231 13.45 -9.74 -5.42
N HIS A 232 12.83 -10.75 -4.85
CA HIS A 232 12.49 -11.97 -5.58
C HIS A 232 11.15 -11.76 -6.30
N ALA A 233 11.18 -11.41 -7.58
CA ALA A 233 10.02 -10.92 -8.32
C ALA A 233 10.08 -11.26 -9.82
N ASP A 234 8.95 -11.10 -10.51
CA ASP A 234 8.89 -11.09 -11.99
C ASP A 234 9.00 -9.64 -12.47
N SER A 235 10.12 -9.32 -13.11
CA SER A 235 10.43 -7.96 -13.59
C SER A 235 9.38 -7.41 -14.56
N ASP A 236 8.89 -8.24 -15.50
CA ASP A 236 7.91 -7.81 -16.51
C ASP A 236 6.57 -7.48 -15.87
N GLN A 237 6.16 -8.29 -14.89
CA GLN A 237 4.93 -8.04 -14.13
C GLN A 237 5.03 -6.79 -13.26
N LEU A 238 6.18 -6.54 -12.61
CA LEU A 238 6.40 -5.32 -11.86
C LEU A 238 6.42 -4.09 -12.76
N ILE A 239 7.10 -4.16 -13.91
CA ILE A 239 7.07 -3.07 -14.91
C ILE A 239 5.63 -2.78 -15.32
N GLN A 240 4.82 -3.79 -15.60
CA GLN A 240 3.42 -3.61 -16.00
C GLN A 240 2.57 -2.99 -14.88
N ALA A 241 2.74 -3.45 -13.63
CA ALA A 241 2.01 -2.90 -12.49
C ALA A 241 2.32 -1.42 -12.27
N VAL A 242 3.61 -1.07 -12.20
CA VAL A 242 4.06 0.31 -12.01
C VAL A 242 3.66 1.19 -13.19
N LEU A 243 3.79 0.68 -14.44
CA LEU A 243 3.40 1.40 -15.65
C LEU A 243 1.90 1.76 -15.64
N ASN A 244 1.04 0.85 -15.19
CA ASN A 244 -0.40 1.11 -15.07
C ASN A 244 -0.69 2.24 -14.07
N ILE A 245 0.01 2.29 -12.95
CA ILE A 245 -0.15 3.35 -11.95
C ILE A 245 0.40 4.68 -12.48
N VAL A 246 1.62 4.68 -13.05
CA VAL A 246 2.24 5.89 -13.58
C VAL A 246 1.44 6.48 -14.74
N ARG A 247 0.89 5.64 -15.65
CA ARG A 247 0.00 6.10 -16.71
C ARG A 247 -1.30 6.69 -16.16
N ASN A 248 -1.81 6.15 -15.06
CA ASN A 248 -2.97 6.73 -14.38
C ASN A 248 -2.65 8.13 -13.85
N ALA A 249 -1.51 8.29 -13.18
CA ALA A 249 -1.01 9.58 -12.71
C ALA A 249 -0.85 10.59 -13.87
N THR A 250 -0.18 10.20 -14.95
CA THR A 250 0.05 11.11 -16.10
C THR A 250 -1.24 11.51 -16.82
N ARG A 251 -2.27 10.66 -16.83
CA ARG A 251 -3.58 11.02 -17.36
C ARG A 251 -4.31 12.01 -16.47
N ALA A 252 -4.21 11.85 -15.14
CA ALA A 252 -4.81 12.77 -14.18
C ALA A 252 -4.19 14.18 -14.26
N LEU A 253 -2.88 14.26 -14.55
CA LEU A 253 -2.15 15.52 -14.72
C LEU A 253 -2.50 16.27 -16.02
N GLY A 254 -2.96 15.57 -17.05
CA GLY A 254 -3.30 16.19 -18.33
C GLY A 254 -2.09 16.73 -19.09
N GLU A 255 -2.00 18.06 -19.27
CA GLU A 255 -0.97 18.66 -20.11
C GLU A 255 0.35 18.95 -19.39
N GLN A 256 0.35 19.19 -18.08
CA GLN A 256 1.53 19.53 -17.30
C GLN A 256 1.39 19.03 -15.87
N GLY A 257 2.50 18.58 -15.28
CA GLY A 257 2.55 18.17 -13.88
C GLY A 257 3.84 17.42 -13.54
N SER A 258 3.92 16.95 -12.30
CA SER A 258 5.07 16.18 -11.85
C SER A 258 4.66 14.82 -11.26
N VAL A 259 5.49 13.81 -11.55
CA VAL A 259 5.39 12.48 -10.94
C VAL A 259 6.68 12.21 -10.18
N THR A 260 6.58 12.00 -8.88
CA THR A 260 7.72 11.61 -8.04
C THR A 260 7.70 10.10 -7.83
N LEU A 261 8.82 9.45 -8.15
CA LEU A 261 9.07 8.05 -7.84
C LEU A 261 9.99 8.00 -6.61
N ARG A 262 9.44 7.54 -5.49
CA ARG A 262 10.15 7.44 -4.21
C ARG A 262 10.24 6.00 -3.77
N THR A 263 11.37 5.61 -3.19
CA THR A 263 11.53 4.29 -2.60
C THR A 263 12.08 4.39 -1.17
N ARG A 264 11.61 3.51 -0.28
CA ARG A 264 12.07 3.42 1.13
C ARG A 264 12.05 1.95 1.58
N ILE A 265 12.84 1.63 2.60
CA ILE A 265 12.76 0.34 3.30
C ILE A 265 11.85 0.49 4.52
N GLN A 266 10.91 -0.44 4.65
CA GLN A 266 10.11 -0.64 5.85
C GLN A 266 10.61 -1.87 6.60
N ARG A 267 10.80 -1.72 7.92
CA ARG A 267 11.23 -2.82 8.81
C ARG A 267 10.05 -3.36 9.58
N GLN A 268 10.05 -4.69 9.80
CA GLN A 268 9.00 -5.39 10.55
C GLN A 268 7.58 -5.04 10.04
N PHE A 269 7.42 -5.11 8.73
CA PHE A 269 6.18 -4.73 8.05
C PHE A 269 5.26 -5.95 7.89
N THR A 270 3.96 -5.76 8.15
CA THR A 270 2.94 -6.80 7.97
C THR A 270 2.17 -6.50 6.68
N ILE A 271 2.06 -7.49 5.80
CA ILE A 271 1.23 -7.45 4.59
C ILE A 271 0.16 -8.54 4.74
N GLY A 272 -1.10 -8.14 4.86
CA GLY A 272 -2.17 -9.07 5.24
C GLY A 272 -1.88 -9.70 6.61
N ASN A 273 -1.81 -11.04 6.66
CA ASN A 273 -1.50 -11.79 7.88
C ASN A 273 -0.03 -12.22 7.98
N GLU A 274 0.79 -11.93 6.98
CA GLU A 274 2.20 -12.31 6.94
C GLU A 274 3.10 -11.16 7.41
N ARG A 275 4.02 -11.44 8.35
CA ARG A 275 4.97 -10.45 8.88
C ARG A 275 6.33 -10.65 8.23
N TYR A 276 6.84 -9.60 7.61
CA TYR A 276 8.14 -9.59 6.94
C TYR A 276 9.16 -8.75 7.72
N ARG A 277 10.41 -9.21 7.73
CA ARG A 277 11.50 -8.46 8.34
C ARG A 277 11.75 -7.14 7.62
N LEU A 278 11.65 -7.16 6.30
CA LEU A 278 11.83 -6.00 5.44
C LEU A 278 10.76 -5.99 4.34
N ALA A 279 10.30 -4.81 3.98
CA ALA A 279 9.49 -4.58 2.79
C ALA A 279 10.02 -3.36 2.03
N ALA A 280 10.00 -3.43 0.70
CA ALA A 280 10.23 -2.27 -0.14
C ALA A 280 8.93 -1.47 -0.25
N GLN A 281 8.99 -0.20 0.09
CA GLN A 281 7.93 0.77 -0.16
C GLN A 281 8.29 1.56 -1.42
N ILE A 282 7.36 1.61 -2.37
CA ILE A 282 7.49 2.38 -3.60
C ILE A 282 6.30 3.33 -3.69
N ASP A 283 6.57 4.64 -3.61
CA ASP A 283 5.55 5.67 -3.73
C ASP A 283 5.60 6.28 -5.13
N ILE A 284 4.45 6.34 -5.77
CA ILE A 284 4.20 7.04 -7.03
C ILE A 284 3.30 8.22 -6.67
N ILE A 285 3.87 9.43 -6.70
CA ILE A 285 3.25 10.65 -6.21
C ILE A 285 3.00 11.57 -7.39
N ASP A 286 1.76 11.99 -7.59
CA ASP A 286 1.41 13.01 -8.57
C ASP A 286 0.80 14.26 -7.91
N ASP A 287 1.02 15.41 -8.53
CA ASP A 287 0.48 16.72 -8.11
C ASP A 287 -0.85 17.06 -8.80
N GLY A 288 -1.62 16.04 -9.15
CA GLY A 288 -2.88 16.14 -9.86
C GLY A 288 -4.06 16.64 -9.02
N PRO A 289 -5.27 16.63 -9.63
CA PRO A 289 -6.48 17.17 -9.00
C PRO A 289 -7.00 16.34 -7.82
N GLY A 290 -6.40 15.17 -7.56
CA GLY A 290 -6.86 14.22 -6.57
C GLY A 290 -7.94 13.27 -7.10
N ILE A 291 -8.33 12.32 -6.24
CA ILE A 291 -9.33 11.31 -6.53
C ILE A 291 -10.64 11.71 -5.83
N PRO A 292 -11.78 11.74 -6.56
CA PRO A 292 -13.07 12.01 -5.94
C PRO A 292 -13.37 11.02 -4.81
N PRO A 293 -13.88 11.47 -3.64
CA PRO A 293 -14.19 10.59 -2.51
C PRO A 293 -15.14 9.44 -2.85
N GLU A 294 -16.06 9.67 -3.80
CA GLU A 294 -17.10 8.71 -4.21
C GLU A 294 -16.52 7.43 -4.83
N ILE A 295 -15.33 7.53 -5.44
CA ILE A 295 -14.67 6.40 -6.10
C ILE A 295 -13.48 5.86 -5.32
N ALA A 296 -13.06 6.52 -4.24
CA ALA A 296 -11.85 6.16 -3.49
C ALA A 296 -11.88 4.70 -2.99
N ASP A 297 -13.02 4.23 -2.49
CA ASP A 297 -13.18 2.85 -1.99
C ASP A 297 -13.32 1.80 -3.10
N THR A 298 -13.66 2.22 -4.32
CA THR A 298 -13.87 1.34 -5.48
C THR A 298 -12.78 1.46 -6.53
N LEU A 299 -11.75 2.27 -6.27
CA LEU A 299 -10.69 2.65 -7.22
C LEU A 299 -10.00 1.45 -7.88
N PHE A 300 -9.85 0.35 -7.15
CA PHE A 300 -9.22 -0.87 -7.62
C PHE A 300 -10.19 -1.87 -8.26
N LEU A 301 -11.50 -1.60 -8.27
CA LEU A 301 -12.46 -2.45 -8.97
C LEU A 301 -12.32 -2.28 -10.49
N PRO A 302 -12.51 -3.36 -11.27
CA PRO A 302 -12.52 -3.26 -12.72
C PRO A 302 -13.59 -2.30 -13.23
N MET A 303 -13.28 -1.57 -14.29
CA MET A 303 -14.19 -0.63 -14.99
C MET A 303 -14.55 0.63 -14.19
N VAL A 304 -13.91 0.90 -13.06
CA VAL A 304 -14.06 2.17 -12.33
C VAL A 304 -13.13 3.21 -12.94
N THR A 305 -13.66 4.36 -13.33
CA THR A 305 -12.91 5.50 -13.88
C THR A 305 -13.42 6.81 -13.32
N ALA A 306 -12.52 7.76 -13.08
CA ALA A 306 -12.86 9.13 -12.71
C ALA A 306 -13.14 10.05 -13.94
N GLY A 307 -12.96 9.56 -15.18
CA GLY A 307 -13.05 10.37 -16.40
C GLY A 307 -13.19 9.55 -17.68
N THR A 308 -13.30 10.26 -18.84
CA THR A 308 -13.66 9.72 -20.15
C THR A 308 -12.55 9.01 -20.93
N GLY A 309 -11.35 8.82 -20.35
CA GLY A 309 -10.15 8.44 -21.14
C GLY A 309 -9.62 7.02 -20.96
N GLY A 310 -10.28 6.14 -20.21
CA GLY A 310 -9.76 4.80 -19.96
C GLY A 310 -10.82 3.77 -19.58
N MET A 311 -10.50 2.47 -19.78
CA MET A 311 -11.43 1.36 -19.49
C MET A 311 -11.52 1.03 -17.99
N GLY A 312 -10.83 1.73 -17.09
CA GLY A 312 -10.84 1.45 -15.66
C GLY A 312 -10.19 0.11 -15.25
N LEU A 313 -9.32 -0.45 -16.09
CA LEU A 313 -8.70 -1.75 -15.83
C LEU A 313 -7.27 -1.66 -15.28
N GLY A 314 -6.59 -0.51 -15.44
CA GLY A 314 -5.17 -0.39 -15.13
C GLY A 314 -4.85 -0.65 -13.66
N LEU A 315 -5.61 -0.07 -12.75
CA LEU A 315 -5.37 -0.21 -11.30
C LEU A 315 -5.73 -1.61 -10.78
N SER A 316 -6.79 -2.22 -11.29
CA SER A 316 -7.15 -3.60 -10.93
C SER A 316 -6.10 -4.61 -11.40
N ILE A 317 -5.52 -4.39 -12.59
CA ILE A 317 -4.39 -5.20 -13.09
C ILE A 317 -3.15 -4.99 -12.20
N ALA A 318 -2.79 -3.74 -11.90
CA ALA A 318 -1.66 -3.45 -11.02
C ALA A 318 -1.80 -4.14 -9.67
N GLN A 319 -2.98 -4.05 -9.06
CA GLN A 319 -3.28 -4.72 -7.80
C GLN A 319 -3.16 -6.25 -7.90
N SER A 320 -3.70 -6.85 -8.98
CA SER A 320 -3.57 -8.30 -9.20
C SER A 320 -2.11 -8.75 -9.34
N LEU A 321 -1.28 -7.97 -10.06
CA LEU A 321 0.14 -8.28 -10.26
C LEU A 321 0.93 -8.16 -8.96
N ILE A 322 0.73 -7.09 -8.21
CA ILE A 322 1.38 -6.89 -6.90
C ILE A 322 0.93 -7.96 -5.90
N GLY A 323 -0.36 -8.35 -5.90
CA GLY A 323 -0.85 -9.45 -5.08
C GLY A 323 -0.21 -10.80 -5.40
N GLN A 324 0.17 -11.08 -6.68
CA GLN A 324 0.92 -12.28 -7.04
C GLN A 324 2.33 -12.30 -6.44
N HIS A 325 2.88 -11.13 -6.11
CA HIS A 325 4.16 -10.94 -5.42
C HIS A 325 4.00 -10.84 -3.89
N LYS A 326 2.83 -11.22 -3.34
CA LYS A 326 2.48 -11.08 -1.92
C LYS A 326 2.58 -9.62 -1.43
N GLY A 327 2.48 -8.67 -2.34
CA GLY A 327 2.54 -7.24 -2.08
C GLY A 327 1.16 -6.63 -1.87
N LEU A 328 1.16 -5.36 -1.48
CA LEU A 328 -0.02 -4.55 -1.24
C LEU A 328 0.09 -3.22 -2.00
N ILE A 329 -1.04 -2.69 -2.49
CA ILE A 329 -1.13 -1.33 -3.01
C ILE A 329 -2.12 -0.56 -2.17
N GLU A 330 -1.70 0.63 -1.74
CA GLU A 330 -2.54 1.62 -1.06
C GLU A 330 -2.64 2.89 -1.89
N CYS A 331 -3.69 3.65 -1.64
CA CYS A 331 -3.88 4.96 -2.25
C CYS A 331 -4.30 5.97 -1.17
N SER A 332 -3.62 7.10 -1.15
CA SER A 332 -4.01 8.29 -0.39
C SER A 332 -4.07 9.46 -1.35
N SER A 333 -5.15 10.24 -1.31
CA SER A 333 -5.34 11.32 -2.27
C SER A 333 -5.97 12.53 -1.62
N ARG A 334 -5.41 13.70 -1.95
CA ARG A 334 -5.94 15.02 -1.68
C ARG A 334 -5.70 15.91 -2.89
N ILE A 335 -6.37 17.03 -2.96
CA ILE A 335 -6.17 17.99 -4.06
C ILE A 335 -4.70 18.44 -4.06
N GLY A 336 -4.03 18.27 -5.20
CA GLY A 336 -2.61 18.61 -5.38
C GLY A 336 -1.63 17.51 -4.96
N GLU A 337 -2.11 16.36 -4.47
CA GLU A 337 -1.24 15.24 -4.15
C GLU A 337 -2.01 13.93 -4.14
N THR A 338 -1.69 13.03 -5.05
CA THR A 338 -2.14 11.63 -5.01
C THR A 338 -0.93 10.73 -4.86
N VAL A 339 -0.98 9.84 -3.89
CA VAL A 339 0.09 8.89 -3.59
C VAL A 339 -0.43 7.47 -3.73
N PHE A 340 0.13 6.73 -4.68
CA PHE A 340 -0.02 5.28 -4.73
C PHE A 340 1.22 4.67 -4.12
N THR A 341 1.04 3.90 -3.05
CA THR A 341 2.11 3.20 -2.33
C THR A 341 2.03 1.70 -2.60
N ILE A 342 3.11 1.12 -3.13
CA ILE A 342 3.29 -0.31 -3.31
C ILE A 342 4.21 -0.81 -2.21
N PHE A 343 3.79 -1.87 -1.51
CA PHE A 343 4.63 -2.61 -0.58
C PHE A 343 4.95 -3.98 -1.17
N LEU A 344 6.23 -4.32 -1.25
CA LEU A 344 6.71 -5.63 -1.71
C LEU A 344 7.58 -6.26 -0.64
N PRO A 345 7.35 -7.53 -0.26
CA PRO A 345 8.16 -8.20 0.75
C PRO A 345 9.58 -8.43 0.26
N ILE A 346 10.55 -8.31 1.17
CA ILE A 346 11.96 -8.63 0.94
C ILE A 346 12.33 -9.79 1.86
N GLY A 347 12.67 -10.94 1.28
CA GLY A 347 12.98 -12.17 2.02
C GLY A 347 11.74 -13.03 2.30
N GLU A 348 11.92 -14.05 3.14
CA GLU A 348 10.86 -14.97 3.56
C GLU A 348 10.02 -14.36 4.71
N ASP A 349 8.80 -14.90 4.90
CA ASP A 349 7.92 -14.56 6.02
C ASP A 349 8.54 -15.02 7.35
N LEU A 350 8.56 -14.14 8.36
CA LEU A 350 9.07 -14.44 9.69
C LEU A 350 8.30 -15.56 10.41
N ASN A 351 7.02 -15.74 10.09
CA ASN A 351 6.23 -16.82 10.65
C ASN A 351 6.68 -18.20 10.12
N THR A 352 7.13 -18.27 8.86
CA THR A 352 7.65 -19.50 8.24
C THR A 352 9.06 -19.87 8.74
N GLU A 353 9.87 -18.89 9.13
CA GLU A 353 11.18 -19.13 9.76
C GLU A 353 11.04 -19.75 11.16
N TRP A 354 10.07 -19.26 11.95
CA TRP A 354 9.81 -19.79 13.29
C TRP A 354 9.37 -21.25 13.28
N ASP A 355 8.53 -21.65 12.33
CA ASP A 355 8.08 -23.04 12.16
C ASP A 355 9.20 -23.98 11.71
N LYS A 356 10.20 -23.48 10.98
CA LYS A 356 11.39 -24.27 10.57
C LYS A 356 12.38 -24.48 11.72
N GLU A 357 12.49 -23.53 12.66
CA GLU A 357 13.38 -23.65 13.83
C GLU A 357 12.76 -24.41 15.00
N SER A 358 11.42 -24.48 15.09
CA SER A 358 10.66 -25.16 16.13
C SER A 358 10.30 -26.61 15.83
N GLY A 359 10.77 -27.17 14.71
CA GLY A 359 10.63 -28.61 14.37
C GLY A 359 11.26 -29.50 15.44
N PRO A 360 10.70 -30.71 15.68
CA PRO A 360 11.12 -31.55 16.78
C PRO A 360 12.61 -31.88 16.68
N ARG A 361 13.36 -31.48 17.70
CA ARG A 361 14.69 -32.02 17.93
C ARG A 361 14.51 -33.47 18.40
N GLU A 362 14.80 -34.42 17.50
CA GLU A 362 14.97 -35.83 17.87
C GLU A 362 16.14 -36.03 18.83
#